data_994db088b8bd4a07f0f183cd023b0817
#
_entry.id   994db088b8bd4a07f0f183cd023b0817
#
_cell.length_a   1.000
_cell.length_b   1.000
_cell.length_c   1.000
_cell.angle_alpha   90.00
_cell.angle_beta   90.00
_cell.angle_gamma   90.00
#
_symmetry.space_group_name_H-M   'P 1'
#
loop_
_entity.id
_entity.type
_entity.pdbx_description
1 polymer ?
#
loop_
_entity_poly.entity_id
_entity_poly.type
_entity_poly.pdbx_seq_one_letter_code
_entity_poly.pdbx_strand_id
1 'polypeptide(L)'
;MLNASYLLAIICRRFWRYVWKIRCVFPSKSLTTFFLNDGSRFDYPLKTAIGCSLFRGEFESHEIAFLQETLKPGSIFLDIGANGGFYTVIAAKQVGVTGHVYAFEPGHSELEILRHNIAINHLTNVTIVECAIGNKTGKAQLAISSDGAMNSLAKTNHPQQCIEYWQSVEIIKLDDFIQKSGIKKVDFIKIDVEGAEKFVFEGFKNILLSDNEIKIMFEASDLNASAFGYSVKEFLENILSSGMKLYYFDKTSTLVEIRDYDPKFGKKIYNFVASKDELI
;
A
#
# COMPACT_ATOMS: atom_id res chain seq x y z
N MET A 1 12.40 -4.52 -35.95
CA MET A 1 11.22 -5.40 -36.06
C MET A 1 10.69 -5.58 -34.62
N LEU A 2 9.46 -5.15 -34.36
CA LEU A 2 8.83 -5.37 -33.05
C LEU A 2 8.61 -6.88 -32.86
N ASN A 3 9.08 -7.42 -31.75
CA ASN A 3 9.00 -8.85 -31.42
C ASN A 3 7.51 -9.28 -31.38
N ALA A 4 7.16 -10.40 -32.01
CA ALA A 4 5.78 -10.89 -32.11
C ALA A 4 5.10 -11.04 -30.73
N SER A 5 5.86 -11.41 -29.69
CA SER A 5 5.38 -11.47 -28.30
C SER A 5 4.99 -10.09 -27.75
N TYR A 6 5.70 -9.03 -28.10
CA TYR A 6 5.37 -7.65 -27.71
C TYR A 6 4.09 -7.15 -28.39
N LEU A 7 3.90 -7.50 -29.68
CA LEU A 7 2.68 -7.15 -30.42
C LEU A 7 1.45 -7.90 -29.85
N LEU A 8 1.63 -9.16 -29.50
CA LEU A 8 0.57 -9.97 -28.85
C LEU A 8 0.17 -9.40 -27.50
N ALA A 9 1.14 -8.97 -26.69
CA ALA A 9 0.88 -8.33 -25.39
C ALA A 9 0.09 -7.02 -25.56
N ILE A 10 0.42 -6.18 -26.54
CA ILE A 10 -0.32 -4.94 -26.84
C ILE A 10 -1.76 -5.25 -27.28
N ILE A 11 -1.96 -6.25 -28.14
CA ILE A 11 -3.30 -6.65 -28.62
C ILE A 11 -4.12 -7.20 -27.45
N CYS A 12 -3.54 -8.06 -26.61
CA CYS A 12 -4.20 -8.56 -25.40
C CYS A 12 -4.58 -7.41 -24.44
N ARG A 13 -3.67 -6.47 -24.16
CA ARG A 13 -3.96 -5.30 -23.32
C ARG A 13 -5.11 -4.45 -23.88
N ARG A 14 -5.13 -4.20 -25.21
CA ARG A 14 -6.23 -3.45 -25.85
C ARG A 14 -7.55 -4.21 -25.80
N PHE A 15 -7.55 -5.51 -26.02
CA PHE A 15 -8.72 -6.37 -25.92
C PHE A 15 -9.30 -6.37 -24.51
N TRP A 16 -8.47 -6.59 -23.48
CA TRP A 16 -8.90 -6.57 -22.08
C TRP A 16 -9.40 -5.20 -21.62
N ARG A 17 -8.80 -4.09 -22.09
CA ARG A 17 -9.33 -2.74 -21.86
C ARG A 17 -10.72 -2.54 -22.46
N TYR A 18 -10.98 -3.13 -23.61
CA TYR A 18 -12.31 -3.07 -24.25
C TYR A 18 -13.34 -3.91 -23.50
N VAL A 19 -12.99 -5.14 -23.12
CA VAL A 19 -13.83 -6.02 -22.29
C VAL A 19 -14.14 -5.37 -20.94
N TRP A 20 -13.14 -4.75 -20.31
CA TRP A 20 -13.33 -3.99 -19.07
C TRP A 20 -14.33 -2.85 -19.24
N LYS A 21 -14.21 -2.04 -20.30
CA LYS A 21 -15.17 -0.97 -20.58
C LYS A 21 -16.59 -1.47 -20.74
N ILE A 22 -16.81 -2.60 -21.41
CA ILE A 22 -18.13 -3.22 -21.55
C ILE A 22 -18.66 -3.67 -20.20
N ARG A 23 -17.88 -4.33 -19.36
CA ARG A 23 -18.28 -4.75 -18.02
C ARG A 23 -18.57 -3.57 -17.09
N CYS A 24 -17.91 -2.44 -17.26
CA CYS A 24 -18.18 -1.22 -16.50
C CYS A 24 -19.53 -0.54 -16.84
N VAL A 25 -20.23 -0.98 -17.86
CA VAL A 25 -21.61 -0.51 -18.17
C VAL A 25 -22.63 -1.07 -17.16
N PHE A 26 -22.33 -2.21 -16.50
CA PHE A 26 -23.17 -2.78 -15.47
C PHE A 26 -23.06 -2.00 -14.14
N PRO A 27 -24.08 -2.10 -13.23
CA PRO A 27 -24.15 -1.30 -12.00
C PRO A 27 -22.86 -1.34 -11.19
N SER A 28 -22.40 -0.18 -10.77
CA SER A 28 -21.02 0.07 -10.28
C SER A 28 -20.70 -0.48 -8.89
N LYS A 29 -21.67 -1.03 -8.18
CA LYS A 29 -21.48 -1.53 -6.81
C LYS A 29 -21.35 -3.05 -6.71
N SER A 30 -21.44 -3.79 -7.81
CA SER A 30 -21.22 -5.23 -7.76
C SER A 30 -19.73 -5.54 -7.59
N LEU A 31 -19.42 -6.27 -6.53
CA LEU A 31 -18.09 -6.83 -6.32
C LEU A 31 -17.79 -7.88 -7.41
N THR A 32 -16.57 -7.86 -7.89
CA THR A 32 -16.04 -8.88 -8.81
C THR A 32 -14.99 -9.68 -8.08
N THR A 33 -15.09 -11.01 -8.14
CA THR A 33 -14.13 -11.91 -7.51
C THR A 33 -12.91 -12.10 -8.40
N PHE A 34 -11.74 -11.93 -7.80
CA PHE A 34 -10.43 -12.18 -8.39
C PHE A 34 -9.72 -13.28 -7.61
N PHE A 35 -8.94 -14.10 -8.30
CA PHE A 35 -8.14 -15.16 -7.70
C PHE A 35 -6.68 -14.96 -8.06
N LEU A 36 -5.79 -15.11 -7.09
CA LEU A 36 -4.36 -15.21 -7.33
C LEU A 36 -3.91 -16.65 -7.41
N ASN A 37 -2.69 -16.88 -7.89
CA ASN A 37 -2.10 -18.21 -8.06
C ASN A 37 -1.90 -18.97 -6.73
N ASP A 38 -1.76 -18.25 -5.62
CA ASP A 38 -1.65 -18.77 -4.26
C ASP A 38 -3.00 -19.17 -3.63
N GLY A 39 -4.09 -19.08 -4.40
CA GLY A 39 -5.45 -19.33 -3.96
C GLY A 39 -6.06 -18.20 -3.13
N SER A 40 -5.44 -17.02 -3.07
CA SER A 40 -6.04 -15.83 -2.48
C SER A 40 -7.24 -15.38 -3.31
N ARG A 41 -8.30 -15.00 -2.61
CA ARG A 41 -9.55 -14.54 -3.20
C ARG A 41 -9.82 -13.11 -2.77
N PHE A 42 -10.18 -12.26 -3.74
CA PHE A 42 -10.49 -10.85 -3.51
C PHE A 42 -11.76 -10.46 -4.20
N ASP A 43 -12.63 -9.79 -3.48
CA ASP A 43 -13.82 -9.17 -4.04
C ASP A 43 -13.63 -7.64 -4.03
N TYR A 44 -13.56 -7.04 -5.24
CA TYR A 44 -13.42 -5.59 -5.43
C TYR A 44 -14.42 -5.06 -6.45
N PRO A 45 -14.87 -3.80 -6.31
CA PRO A 45 -15.62 -3.14 -7.37
C PRO A 45 -14.74 -3.01 -8.63
N LEU A 46 -15.24 -3.51 -9.77
CA LEU A 46 -14.46 -3.55 -11.02
C LEU A 46 -14.05 -2.16 -11.53
N LYS A 47 -14.79 -1.11 -11.15
CA LYS A 47 -14.55 0.27 -11.61
C LYS A 47 -13.44 1.00 -10.84
N THR A 48 -13.01 0.47 -9.70
CA THR A 48 -11.90 1.05 -8.93
C THR A 48 -10.55 0.81 -9.61
N ALA A 49 -9.54 1.61 -9.25
CA ALA A 49 -8.18 1.45 -9.75
C ALA A 49 -7.65 0.04 -9.43
N ILE A 50 -7.87 -0.44 -8.20
CA ILE A 50 -7.48 -1.79 -7.76
C ILE A 50 -8.23 -2.84 -8.58
N GLY A 51 -9.56 -2.78 -8.67
CA GLY A 51 -10.36 -3.76 -9.43
C GLY A 51 -9.98 -3.80 -10.91
N CYS A 52 -9.69 -2.64 -11.52
CA CYS A 52 -9.20 -2.55 -12.90
C CYS A 52 -7.83 -3.21 -13.07
N SER A 53 -6.90 -2.98 -12.15
CA SER A 53 -5.55 -3.53 -12.20
C SER A 53 -5.54 -5.04 -11.95
N LEU A 54 -6.34 -5.52 -10.99
CA LEU A 54 -6.54 -6.96 -10.75
C LEU A 54 -7.16 -7.65 -11.98
N PHE A 55 -8.15 -7.03 -12.62
CA PHE A 55 -8.76 -7.56 -13.85
C PHE A 55 -7.74 -7.72 -14.99
N ARG A 56 -6.75 -6.84 -15.06
CA ARG A 56 -5.69 -6.90 -16.07
C ARG A 56 -4.53 -7.80 -15.68
N GLY A 57 -4.46 -8.27 -14.42
CA GLY A 57 -3.33 -9.01 -13.88
C GLY A 57 -2.04 -8.17 -13.80
N GLU A 58 -2.18 -6.87 -13.58
CA GLU A 58 -1.06 -5.89 -13.59
C GLU A 58 -0.86 -5.20 -12.23
N PHE A 59 -1.43 -5.73 -11.14
CA PHE A 59 -1.36 -5.08 -9.85
C PHE A 59 -0.05 -5.41 -9.12
N GLU A 60 0.82 -4.44 -8.97
CA GLU A 60 2.00 -4.38 -8.07
C GLU A 60 2.79 -5.70 -7.92
N SER A 61 3.08 -6.35 -9.06
CA SER A 61 3.69 -7.71 -9.07
C SER A 61 5.10 -7.75 -8.45
N HIS A 62 5.86 -6.65 -8.53
CA HIS A 62 7.22 -6.55 -7.98
C HIS A 62 7.19 -6.43 -6.47
N GLU A 63 6.32 -5.57 -5.98
CA GLU A 63 6.08 -5.30 -4.57
C GLU A 63 5.56 -6.56 -3.86
N ILE A 64 4.62 -7.27 -4.51
CA ILE A 64 4.09 -8.54 -3.99
C ILE A 64 5.18 -9.60 -3.91
N ALA A 65 6.00 -9.75 -4.95
CA ALA A 65 7.09 -10.73 -4.95
C ALA A 65 8.07 -10.43 -3.81
N PHE A 66 8.49 -9.16 -3.66
CA PHE A 66 9.36 -8.74 -2.57
C PHE A 66 8.76 -9.00 -1.19
N LEU A 67 7.47 -8.70 -1.00
CA LEU A 67 6.76 -9.00 0.24
C LEU A 67 6.80 -10.50 0.56
N GLN A 68 6.45 -11.35 -0.41
CA GLN A 68 6.40 -12.80 -0.25
C GLN A 68 7.78 -13.42 0.00
N GLU A 69 8.84 -12.90 -0.63
CA GLU A 69 10.22 -13.34 -0.38
C GLU A 69 10.73 -12.93 1.00
N THR A 70 10.29 -11.76 1.48
CA THR A 70 10.75 -11.19 2.74
C THR A 70 10.02 -11.77 3.95
N LEU A 71 8.68 -11.85 3.90
CA LEU A 71 7.89 -12.36 5.02
C LEU A 71 8.10 -13.87 5.21
N LYS A 72 8.27 -14.27 6.46
CA LYS A 72 8.43 -15.67 6.87
C LYS A 72 7.27 -16.09 7.78
N PRO A 73 6.97 -17.38 7.90
CA PRO A 73 6.05 -17.85 8.92
C PRO A 73 6.45 -17.34 10.31
N GLY A 74 5.49 -16.76 11.03
CA GLY A 74 5.72 -16.11 12.33
C GLY A 74 6.02 -14.64 12.29
N SER A 75 6.22 -14.01 11.11
CA SER A 75 6.46 -12.57 10.99
C SER A 75 5.27 -11.73 11.46
N ILE A 76 5.56 -10.53 11.94
CA ILE A 76 4.58 -9.47 12.23
C ILE A 76 4.62 -8.44 11.11
N PHE A 77 3.48 -8.26 10.44
CA PHE A 77 3.31 -7.33 9.34
C PHE A 77 2.33 -6.22 9.70
N LEU A 78 2.68 -4.98 9.39
CA LEU A 78 1.81 -3.82 9.54
C LEU A 78 1.44 -3.28 8.14
N ASP A 79 0.13 -3.22 7.85
CA ASP A 79 -0.43 -2.72 6.60
C ASP A 79 -1.10 -1.37 6.87
N ILE A 80 -0.39 -0.27 6.56
CA ILE A 80 -0.85 1.10 6.84
C ILE A 80 -1.44 1.70 5.58
N GLY A 81 -2.77 1.93 5.59
CA GLY A 81 -3.57 2.20 4.40
C GLY A 81 -3.97 0.89 3.73
N ALA A 82 -4.53 -0.04 4.53
CA ALA A 82 -4.85 -1.40 4.07
C ALA A 82 -5.91 -1.44 2.97
N ASN A 83 -6.69 -0.38 2.80
CA ASN A 83 -7.78 -0.31 1.83
C ASN A 83 -8.69 -1.55 1.92
N GLY A 84 -9.08 -2.18 0.82
CA GLY A 84 -9.84 -3.43 0.82
C GLY A 84 -9.02 -4.69 1.13
N GLY A 85 -7.77 -4.58 1.62
CA GLY A 85 -7.01 -5.67 2.21
C GLY A 85 -6.20 -6.52 1.24
N PHE A 86 -5.80 -5.98 0.10
CA PHE A 86 -5.02 -6.75 -0.87
C PHE A 86 -3.70 -7.26 -0.27
N TYR A 87 -2.87 -6.36 0.28
CA TYR A 87 -1.63 -6.73 0.96
C TYR A 87 -1.88 -7.49 2.26
N THR A 88 -2.89 -7.09 3.03
CA THR A 88 -3.31 -7.76 4.26
C THR A 88 -3.53 -9.26 4.06
N VAL A 89 -4.30 -9.65 3.03
CA VAL A 89 -4.62 -11.07 2.76
C VAL A 89 -3.40 -11.85 2.34
N ILE A 90 -2.58 -11.31 1.43
CA ILE A 90 -1.35 -11.95 0.96
C ILE A 90 -0.38 -12.15 2.13
N ALA A 91 -0.15 -11.08 2.92
CA ALA A 91 0.73 -11.14 4.08
C ALA A 91 0.23 -12.14 5.13
N ALA A 92 -1.07 -12.14 5.45
CA ALA A 92 -1.65 -13.03 6.45
C ALA A 92 -1.47 -14.53 6.10
N LYS A 93 -1.60 -14.87 4.81
CA LYS A 93 -1.29 -16.23 4.33
C LYS A 93 0.20 -16.55 4.42
N GLN A 94 1.06 -15.59 4.06
CA GLN A 94 2.51 -15.78 4.06
C GLN A 94 3.06 -15.97 5.49
N VAL A 95 2.61 -15.16 6.46
CA VAL A 95 3.09 -15.25 7.84
C VAL A 95 2.48 -16.44 8.59
N GLY A 96 1.37 -16.98 8.11
CA GLY A 96 0.71 -18.16 8.66
C GLY A 96 0.15 -17.95 10.06
N VAL A 97 -0.30 -19.04 10.69
CA VAL A 97 -1.00 -19.02 11.98
C VAL A 97 -0.13 -18.59 13.17
N THR A 98 1.19 -18.62 13.02
CA THR A 98 2.15 -18.19 14.05
C THR A 98 2.57 -16.73 13.93
N GLY A 99 2.29 -16.12 12.77
CA GLY A 99 2.49 -14.69 12.52
C GLY A 99 1.20 -13.90 12.68
N HIS A 100 1.28 -12.59 12.54
CA HIS A 100 0.12 -11.72 12.67
C HIS A 100 0.20 -10.51 11.74
N VAL A 101 -0.97 -10.04 11.28
CA VAL A 101 -1.12 -8.82 10.47
C VAL A 101 -1.97 -7.81 11.21
N TYR A 102 -1.49 -6.58 11.30
CA TYR A 102 -2.28 -5.44 11.76
C TYR A 102 -2.57 -4.55 10.56
N ALA A 103 -3.84 -4.45 10.19
CA ALA A 103 -4.32 -3.70 9.04
C ALA A 103 -4.97 -2.39 9.50
N PHE A 104 -4.37 -1.26 9.17
CA PHE A 104 -4.84 0.08 9.52
C PHE A 104 -5.58 0.68 8.33
N GLU A 105 -6.86 0.96 8.51
CA GLU A 105 -7.70 1.58 7.49
C GLU A 105 -8.73 2.50 8.15
N PRO A 106 -8.76 3.80 7.82
CA PRO A 106 -9.72 4.74 8.38
C PRO A 106 -11.04 4.85 7.60
N GLY A 107 -11.08 4.49 6.31
CA GLY A 107 -12.23 4.65 5.43
C GLY A 107 -13.32 3.60 5.67
N HIS A 108 -14.57 4.01 5.90
CA HIS A 108 -15.65 3.08 6.24
C HIS A 108 -15.95 2.10 5.10
N SER A 109 -15.97 2.57 3.85
CA SER A 109 -16.24 1.73 2.67
C SER A 109 -15.14 0.71 2.42
N GLU A 110 -13.90 1.11 2.61
CA GLU A 110 -12.72 0.25 2.46
C GLU A 110 -12.68 -0.79 3.59
N LEU A 111 -13.04 -0.40 4.81
CA LEU A 111 -13.17 -1.33 5.95
C LEU A 111 -14.20 -2.44 5.70
N GLU A 112 -15.32 -2.14 5.03
CA GLU A 112 -16.31 -3.17 4.68
C GLU A 112 -15.70 -4.20 3.72
N ILE A 113 -14.97 -3.73 2.69
CA ILE A 113 -14.29 -4.59 1.72
C ILE A 113 -13.17 -5.40 2.40
N LEU A 114 -12.38 -4.76 3.27
CA LEU A 114 -11.30 -5.39 4.03
C LEU A 114 -11.84 -6.54 4.90
N ARG A 115 -12.89 -6.30 5.69
CA ARG A 115 -13.52 -7.35 6.50
C ARG A 115 -14.05 -8.50 5.65
N HIS A 116 -14.68 -8.16 4.53
CA HIS A 116 -15.20 -9.15 3.60
C HIS A 116 -14.07 -10.02 3.03
N ASN A 117 -12.99 -9.39 2.54
CA ASN A 117 -11.85 -10.11 1.95
C ASN A 117 -11.11 -10.98 2.98
N ILE A 118 -10.99 -10.55 4.22
CA ILE A 118 -10.46 -11.38 5.32
C ILE A 118 -11.36 -12.61 5.54
N ALA A 119 -12.68 -12.41 5.60
CA ALA A 119 -13.64 -13.47 5.89
C ALA A 119 -13.69 -14.53 4.79
N ILE A 120 -13.71 -14.16 3.50
CA ILE A 120 -13.77 -15.10 2.37
C ILE A 120 -12.46 -15.91 2.20
N ASN A 121 -11.35 -15.44 2.79
CA ASN A 121 -10.08 -16.16 2.85
C ASN A 121 -9.90 -16.94 4.17
N HIS A 122 -10.89 -16.93 5.07
CA HIS A 122 -10.87 -17.64 6.36
C HIS A 122 -9.66 -17.29 7.25
N LEU A 123 -9.19 -16.04 7.19
CA LEU A 123 -8.02 -15.60 7.95
C LEU A 123 -8.39 -15.30 9.41
N THR A 124 -7.60 -15.83 10.34
CA THR A 124 -7.77 -15.64 11.80
C THR A 124 -6.63 -14.89 12.47
N ASN A 125 -5.58 -14.59 11.71
CA ASN A 125 -4.36 -13.93 12.16
C ASN A 125 -4.26 -12.47 11.69
N VAL A 126 -5.41 -11.79 11.56
CA VAL A 126 -5.51 -10.39 11.17
C VAL A 126 -6.26 -9.59 12.23
N THR A 127 -5.70 -8.46 12.64
CA THR A 127 -6.39 -7.45 13.45
C THR A 127 -6.61 -6.19 12.62
N ILE A 128 -7.86 -5.80 12.43
CA ILE A 128 -8.21 -4.54 11.78
C ILE A 128 -8.18 -3.42 12.82
N VAL A 129 -7.52 -2.32 12.51
CA VAL A 129 -7.43 -1.12 13.33
C VAL A 129 -8.03 0.06 12.57
N GLU A 130 -9.21 0.50 12.98
CA GLU A 130 -10.05 1.47 12.27
C GLU A 130 -9.59 2.90 12.52
N CYS A 131 -8.37 3.23 12.11
CA CYS A 131 -7.81 4.57 12.26
C CYS A 131 -6.75 4.86 11.19
N ALA A 132 -6.45 6.13 11.00
CA ALA A 132 -5.28 6.59 10.26
C ALA A 132 -4.04 6.54 11.15
N ILE A 133 -2.87 6.36 10.55
CA ILE A 133 -1.57 6.52 11.22
C ILE A 133 -0.95 7.85 10.80
N GLY A 134 -0.35 8.54 11.76
CA GLY A 134 0.34 9.80 11.52
C GLY A 134 1.26 10.20 12.66
N ASN A 135 1.65 11.48 12.70
CA ASN A 135 2.61 12.02 13.69
C ASN A 135 1.95 12.54 14.99
N LYS A 136 0.63 12.43 15.11
CA LYS A 136 -0.14 12.90 16.27
C LYS A 136 -1.31 11.96 16.54
N THR A 137 -1.82 12.01 17.78
CA THR A 137 -3.04 11.31 18.18
C THR A 137 -4.19 12.32 18.29
N GLY A 138 -5.39 11.93 17.82
CA GLY A 138 -6.59 12.78 17.83
C GLY A 138 -7.54 12.44 16.69
N LYS A 139 -8.19 13.47 16.12
CA LYS A 139 -9.10 13.34 14.99
C LYS A 139 -8.53 14.04 13.75
N ALA A 140 -8.86 13.50 12.58
CA ALA A 140 -8.52 14.05 11.29
C ALA A 140 -9.74 13.99 10.35
N GLN A 141 -9.69 14.73 9.25
CA GLN A 141 -10.66 14.63 8.17
C GLN A 141 -10.05 13.81 7.03
N LEU A 142 -10.72 12.74 6.64
CA LEU A 142 -10.36 11.90 5.49
C LEU A 142 -11.21 12.34 4.30
N ALA A 143 -10.59 12.73 3.21
CA ALA A 143 -11.25 12.97 1.93
C ALA A 143 -11.59 11.62 1.30
N ILE A 144 -12.87 11.32 1.20
CA ILE A 144 -13.36 10.10 0.54
C ILE A 144 -13.54 10.39 -0.94
N SER A 145 -12.80 9.67 -1.76
CA SER A 145 -12.84 9.75 -3.21
C SER A 145 -13.83 8.75 -3.79
N SER A 146 -14.37 9.04 -4.97
CA SER A 146 -15.19 8.09 -5.75
C SER A 146 -14.45 6.80 -6.13
N ASP A 147 -13.13 6.86 -6.15
CA ASP A 147 -12.22 5.69 -6.15
C ASP A 147 -11.54 5.62 -4.78
N GLY A 148 -11.88 4.62 -3.98
CA GLY A 148 -11.36 4.45 -2.63
C GLY A 148 -9.83 4.33 -2.54
N ALA A 149 -9.16 4.00 -3.65
CA ALA A 149 -7.71 4.00 -3.73
C ALA A 149 -7.09 5.40 -3.62
N MET A 150 -7.89 6.46 -3.77
CA MET A 150 -7.44 7.86 -3.69
C MET A 150 -7.91 8.56 -2.40
N ASN A 151 -8.32 7.82 -1.37
CA ASN A 151 -8.68 8.40 -0.08
C ASN A 151 -7.43 8.97 0.60
N SER A 152 -7.50 10.20 1.10
CA SER A 152 -6.35 10.90 1.68
C SER A 152 -6.75 11.84 2.81
N LEU A 153 -5.83 12.09 3.75
CA LEU A 153 -6.03 13.11 4.81
C LEU A 153 -5.97 14.56 4.28
N ALA A 154 -5.82 14.73 2.96
CA ALA A 154 -5.84 16.04 2.29
C ALA A 154 -6.51 15.95 0.92
N LYS A 155 -6.89 17.10 0.37
CA LYS A 155 -7.17 17.22 -1.05
C LYS A 155 -5.84 17.25 -1.79
N THR A 156 -5.50 16.19 -2.49
CA THR A 156 -4.26 16.09 -3.25
C THR A 156 -4.39 16.73 -4.62
N ASN A 157 -3.26 16.92 -5.31
CA ASN A 157 -3.22 17.40 -6.70
C ASN A 157 -3.35 16.25 -7.70
N HIS A 158 -3.65 15.03 -7.23
CA HIS A 158 -3.78 13.87 -8.10
C HIS A 158 -5.03 14.00 -8.99
N PRO A 159 -4.91 13.92 -10.33
CA PRO A 159 -6.02 14.20 -11.25
C PRO A 159 -7.19 13.20 -11.15
N GLN A 160 -6.98 12.03 -10.56
CA GLN A 160 -8.00 11.02 -10.36
C GLN A 160 -8.69 11.13 -9.00
N GLN A 161 -8.21 11.97 -8.07
CA GLN A 161 -8.90 12.19 -6.81
C GLN A 161 -10.16 13.01 -7.05
N CYS A 162 -11.32 12.36 -6.93
CA CYS A 162 -12.63 12.98 -7.01
C CYS A 162 -13.31 12.85 -5.66
N ILE A 163 -13.20 13.90 -4.82
CA ILE A 163 -13.72 13.89 -3.45
C ILE A 163 -15.25 13.95 -3.49
N GLU A 164 -15.91 12.97 -2.88
CA GLU A 164 -17.35 12.92 -2.70
C GLU A 164 -17.78 13.56 -1.38
N TYR A 165 -17.06 13.26 -0.29
CA TYR A 165 -17.33 13.83 1.03
C TYR A 165 -16.09 13.72 1.94
N TRP A 166 -16.19 14.32 3.13
CA TRP A 166 -15.18 14.24 4.19
C TRP A 166 -15.71 13.41 5.35
N GLN A 167 -14.89 12.47 5.82
CA GLN A 167 -15.17 11.60 6.95
C GLN A 167 -14.26 11.96 8.13
N SER A 168 -14.85 12.14 9.34
CA SER A 168 -14.04 12.28 10.55
C SER A 168 -13.51 10.93 10.97
N VAL A 169 -12.19 10.81 11.14
CA VAL A 169 -11.49 9.57 11.50
C VAL A 169 -10.58 9.79 12.69
N GLU A 170 -10.33 8.72 13.45
CA GLU A 170 -9.28 8.72 14.46
C GLU A 170 -7.91 8.66 13.78
N ILE A 171 -6.92 9.35 14.33
CA ILE A 171 -5.52 9.29 13.94
C ILE A 171 -4.67 9.01 15.15
N ILE A 172 -3.70 8.10 15.05
CA ILE A 172 -2.80 7.73 16.14
C ILE A 172 -1.35 7.64 15.65
N LYS A 173 -0.41 7.70 16.60
CA LYS A 173 0.99 7.38 16.30
C LYS A 173 1.19 5.87 16.32
N LEU A 174 1.99 5.36 15.39
CA LEU A 174 2.30 3.94 15.35
C LEU A 174 3.10 3.48 16.57
N ASP A 175 4.02 4.30 17.08
CA ASP A 175 4.75 4.01 18.33
C ASP A 175 3.80 3.79 19.51
N ASP A 176 2.76 4.63 19.65
CA ASP A 176 1.76 4.52 20.73
C ASP A 176 0.95 3.22 20.61
N PHE A 177 0.57 2.85 19.37
CA PHE A 177 -0.15 1.61 19.09
C PHE A 177 0.69 0.38 19.46
N ILE A 178 1.93 0.32 19.01
CA ILE A 178 2.85 -0.81 19.25
C ILE A 178 3.12 -0.98 20.74
N GLN A 179 3.39 0.12 21.46
CA GLN A 179 3.58 0.10 22.90
C GLN A 179 2.33 -0.45 23.62
N LYS A 180 1.15 0.08 23.28
CA LYS A 180 -0.13 -0.32 23.88
C LYS A 180 -0.51 -1.76 23.59
N SER A 181 -0.22 -2.24 22.38
CA SER A 181 -0.52 -3.60 21.93
C SER A 181 0.50 -4.63 22.42
N GLY A 182 1.61 -4.19 23.02
CA GLY A 182 2.66 -5.07 23.52
C GLY A 182 3.46 -5.80 22.44
N ILE A 183 3.42 -5.30 21.21
CA ILE A 183 4.18 -5.86 20.07
C ILE A 183 5.66 -5.67 20.34
N LYS A 184 6.44 -6.77 20.29
CA LYS A 184 7.87 -6.76 20.63
C LYS A 184 8.78 -6.57 19.42
N LYS A 185 8.33 -7.03 18.24
CA LYS A 185 9.08 -6.94 16.99
C LYS A 185 8.10 -6.70 15.87
N VAL A 186 8.50 -5.92 14.88
CA VAL A 186 7.79 -5.72 13.61
C VAL A 186 8.76 -6.09 12.49
N ASP A 187 8.41 -7.05 11.67
CA ASP A 187 9.31 -7.54 10.61
C ASP A 187 9.16 -6.73 9.31
N PHE A 188 7.93 -6.28 9.01
CA PHE A 188 7.66 -5.54 7.79
C PHE A 188 6.52 -4.53 7.97
N ILE A 189 6.68 -3.35 7.39
CA ILE A 189 5.62 -2.33 7.30
C ILE A 189 5.39 -1.98 5.83
N LYS A 190 4.12 -2.00 5.38
CA LYS A 190 3.72 -1.31 4.16
C LYS A 190 3.05 0.01 4.51
N ILE A 191 3.34 1.07 3.77
CA ILE A 191 2.75 2.40 3.95
C ILE A 191 2.27 2.90 2.59
N ASP A 192 0.95 3.14 2.50
CA ASP A 192 0.29 3.65 1.32
C ASP A 192 -0.92 4.46 1.77
N VAL A 193 -0.70 5.74 2.02
CA VAL A 193 -1.66 6.65 2.69
C VAL A 193 -1.89 7.94 1.89
N GLU A 194 -1.61 7.87 0.59
CA GLU A 194 -1.93 8.89 -0.40
C GLU A 194 -1.46 10.29 -0.01
N GLY A 195 -0.14 10.36 0.34
CA GLY A 195 0.59 11.60 0.58
C GLY A 195 0.93 11.90 2.03
N ALA A 196 0.43 11.12 3.00
CA ALA A 196 0.74 11.33 4.42
C ALA A 196 1.94 10.48 4.92
N GLU A 197 2.70 9.84 4.03
CA GLU A 197 3.78 8.90 4.35
C GLU A 197 4.83 9.51 5.28
N LYS A 198 5.26 10.75 5.03
CA LYS A 198 6.21 11.48 5.90
C LYS A 198 5.70 11.54 7.35
N PHE A 199 4.41 11.80 7.55
CA PHE A 199 3.83 11.88 8.90
C PHE A 199 3.70 10.51 9.55
N VAL A 200 3.49 9.46 8.76
CA VAL A 200 3.57 8.08 9.27
C VAL A 200 4.96 7.79 9.80
N PHE A 201 6.02 8.09 9.02
CA PHE A 201 7.42 7.93 9.45
C PHE A 201 7.76 8.75 10.70
N GLU A 202 7.22 9.95 10.82
CA GLU A 202 7.37 10.76 12.03
C GLU A 202 6.68 10.14 13.26
N GLY A 203 5.67 9.29 13.07
CA GLY A 203 4.88 8.63 14.11
C GLY A 203 5.45 7.32 14.66
N PHE A 204 6.57 6.79 14.10
CA PHE A 204 7.18 5.55 14.57
C PHE A 204 8.71 5.59 14.72
N LYS A 205 9.22 6.71 15.17
CA LYS A 205 10.67 6.92 15.38
C LYS A 205 11.29 5.94 16.36
N ASN A 206 10.56 5.52 17.40
CA ASN A 206 11.09 4.60 18.42
C ASN A 206 11.35 3.21 17.84
N ILE A 207 10.48 2.72 16.95
CA ILE A 207 10.67 1.45 16.25
C ILE A 207 11.91 1.52 15.37
N LEU A 208 12.04 2.60 14.60
CA LEU A 208 13.21 2.81 13.75
C LEU A 208 14.52 2.82 14.55
N LEU A 209 14.49 3.23 15.81
CA LEU A 209 15.67 3.23 16.68
C LEU A 209 15.96 1.84 17.28
N SER A 210 14.91 1.07 17.58
CA SER A 210 15.01 -0.17 18.36
C SER A 210 15.16 -1.43 17.49
N ASP A 211 14.64 -1.43 16.27
CA ASP A 211 14.65 -2.60 15.39
C ASP A 211 15.55 -2.35 14.17
N ASN A 212 16.59 -3.18 14.04
CA ASN A 212 17.55 -3.07 12.94
C ASN A 212 17.14 -3.88 11.70
N GLU A 213 16.24 -4.86 11.85
CA GLU A 213 15.88 -5.79 10.78
C GLU A 213 14.59 -5.41 10.03
N ILE A 214 13.90 -4.33 10.47
CA ILE A 214 12.64 -3.91 9.89
C ILE A 214 12.80 -3.50 8.43
N LYS A 215 11.86 -3.95 7.59
CA LYS A 215 11.74 -3.50 6.21
C LYS A 215 10.47 -2.68 6.05
N ILE A 216 10.58 -1.58 5.33
CA ILE A 216 9.47 -0.63 5.14
C ILE A 216 9.29 -0.41 3.66
N MET A 217 8.20 -0.87 3.11
CA MET A 217 7.81 -0.58 1.73
C MET A 217 6.78 0.55 1.74
N PHE A 218 6.99 1.58 0.92
CA PHE A 218 6.11 2.74 0.93
C PHE A 218 5.97 3.35 -0.46
N GLU A 219 4.79 3.93 -0.71
CA GLU A 219 4.57 4.77 -1.89
C GLU A 219 4.94 6.22 -1.57
N ALA A 220 5.48 6.96 -2.55
CA ALA A 220 5.66 8.40 -2.44
C ALA A 220 5.49 9.08 -3.81
N SER A 221 4.52 9.99 -3.88
CA SER A 221 4.16 10.76 -5.07
C SER A 221 4.27 12.25 -4.79
N ASP A 222 4.97 13.01 -5.67
CA ASP A 222 5.05 14.48 -5.55
C ASP A 222 3.66 15.15 -5.65
N LEU A 223 2.74 14.54 -6.41
CA LEU A 223 1.37 15.07 -6.53
C LEU A 223 0.62 14.99 -5.20
N ASN A 224 0.81 13.89 -4.47
CA ASN A 224 0.17 13.68 -3.18
C ASN A 224 0.91 14.40 -2.07
N ALA A 225 2.24 14.27 -1.99
CA ALA A 225 3.11 14.88 -0.99
C ALA A 225 2.99 16.43 -0.94
N SER A 226 2.84 17.06 -2.10
CA SER A 226 2.70 18.53 -2.20
C SER A 226 1.48 19.07 -1.45
N ALA A 227 0.40 18.31 -1.35
CA ALA A 227 -0.79 18.69 -0.58
C ALA A 227 -0.54 18.71 0.94
N PHE A 228 0.51 18.05 1.38
CA PHE A 228 0.97 18.00 2.78
C PHE A 228 2.17 18.90 3.06
N GLY A 229 2.58 19.72 2.07
CA GLY A 229 3.61 20.74 2.22
C GLY A 229 5.05 20.24 2.19
N TYR A 230 5.31 19.05 1.57
CA TYR A 230 6.65 18.51 1.41
C TYR A 230 6.86 17.94 -0.01
N SER A 231 8.10 17.68 -0.38
CA SER A 231 8.48 17.00 -1.62
C SER A 231 8.99 15.60 -1.35
N VAL A 232 8.84 14.70 -2.33
CA VAL A 232 9.42 13.35 -2.25
C VAL A 232 10.93 13.42 -2.07
N LYS A 233 11.60 14.39 -2.70
CA LYS A 233 13.04 14.61 -2.51
C LYS A 233 13.41 14.80 -1.04
N GLU A 234 12.78 15.80 -0.39
CA GLU A 234 13.01 16.08 1.04
C GLU A 234 12.74 14.86 1.90
N PHE A 235 11.66 14.13 1.61
CA PHE A 235 11.28 12.96 2.38
C PHE A 235 12.31 11.82 2.26
N LEU A 236 12.76 11.49 1.04
CA LEU A 236 13.78 10.46 0.84
C LEU A 236 15.14 10.86 1.44
N GLU A 237 15.54 12.14 1.31
CA GLU A 237 16.77 12.66 1.94
C GLU A 237 16.71 12.56 3.48
N ASN A 238 15.54 12.80 4.09
CA ASN A 238 15.34 12.64 5.53
C ASN A 238 15.49 11.17 5.97
N ILE A 239 14.96 10.21 5.19
CA ILE A 239 15.12 8.79 5.48
C ILE A 239 16.60 8.38 5.39
N LEU A 240 17.30 8.77 4.32
CA LEU A 240 18.75 8.51 4.18
C LEU A 240 19.55 9.10 5.34
N SER A 241 19.22 10.35 5.75
CA SER A 241 19.89 11.04 6.86
C SER A 241 19.65 10.36 8.22
N SER A 242 18.62 9.54 8.35
CA SER A 242 18.34 8.73 9.56
C SER A 242 19.22 7.47 9.66
N GLY A 243 20.05 7.21 8.65
CA GLY A 243 20.93 6.04 8.59
C GLY A 243 20.28 4.80 7.95
N MET A 244 19.09 4.95 7.37
CA MET A 244 18.48 3.88 6.58
C MET A 244 18.99 3.89 5.15
N LYS A 245 19.10 2.71 4.55
CA LYS A 245 19.29 2.53 3.12
C LYS A 245 17.95 2.59 2.42
N LEU A 246 17.93 3.13 1.20
CA LEU A 246 16.75 3.22 0.36
C LEU A 246 16.96 2.46 -0.93
N TYR A 247 15.88 1.86 -1.42
CA TYR A 247 15.84 1.11 -2.66
C TYR A 247 14.57 1.43 -3.43
N TYR A 248 14.58 1.18 -4.74
CA TYR A 248 13.41 1.19 -5.60
C TYR A 248 13.42 -0.03 -6.52
N PHE A 249 12.25 -0.38 -7.08
CA PHE A 249 12.15 -1.44 -8.09
C PHE A 249 12.41 -0.87 -9.48
N ASP A 250 13.37 -1.44 -10.18
CA ASP A 250 13.59 -1.12 -11.59
C ASP A 250 12.56 -1.82 -12.50
N LYS A 251 12.66 -1.60 -13.81
CA LYS A 251 11.75 -2.20 -14.80
C LYS A 251 11.86 -3.73 -14.89
N THR A 252 12.89 -4.33 -14.31
CA THR A 252 13.16 -5.77 -14.31
C THR A 252 12.79 -6.42 -12.99
N SER A 253 12.10 -5.71 -12.10
CA SER A 253 11.74 -6.15 -10.73
C SER A 253 12.93 -6.27 -9.78
N THR A 254 14.09 -5.73 -10.15
CA THR A 254 15.28 -5.76 -9.30
C THR A 254 15.27 -4.57 -8.35
N LEU A 255 15.57 -4.82 -7.07
CA LEU A 255 15.84 -3.74 -6.13
C LEU A 255 17.17 -3.05 -6.50
N VAL A 256 17.13 -1.73 -6.53
CA VAL A 256 18.29 -0.88 -6.81
C VAL A 256 18.47 0.08 -5.66
N GLU A 257 19.68 0.12 -5.07
CA GLU A 257 20.01 1.05 -3.98
C GLU A 257 19.99 2.50 -4.47
N ILE A 258 19.37 3.37 -3.69
CA ILE A 258 19.34 4.81 -3.94
C ILE A 258 20.53 5.43 -3.17
N ARG A 259 21.55 5.87 -3.89
CA ARG A 259 22.69 6.62 -3.33
C ARG A 259 22.53 8.12 -3.51
N ASP A 260 21.89 8.51 -4.61
CA ASP A 260 21.62 9.89 -4.98
C ASP A 260 20.16 10.05 -5.43
N TYR A 261 19.61 11.25 -5.25
CA TYR A 261 18.26 11.55 -5.69
C TYR A 261 18.16 11.59 -7.23
N ASP A 262 17.24 10.80 -7.79
CA ASP A 262 16.85 10.87 -9.21
C ASP A 262 15.56 11.71 -9.34
N PRO A 263 15.51 12.73 -10.24
CA PRO A 263 14.30 13.52 -10.52
C PRO A 263 13.07 12.72 -10.98
N LYS A 264 13.21 11.41 -11.26
CA LYS A 264 12.10 10.52 -11.57
C LYS A 264 11.36 10.03 -10.32
N PHE A 265 12.00 10.10 -9.14
CA PHE A 265 11.37 9.71 -7.88
C PHE A 265 10.18 10.61 -7.57
N GLY A 266 9.07 10.02 -7.16
CA GLY A 266 7.81 10.70 -6.94
C GLY A 266 7.06 11.17 -8.20
N LYS A 267 7.61 10.93 -9.41
CA LYS A 267 7.02 11.32 -10.72
C LYS A 267 6.83 10.18 -11.68
N LYS A 268 7.71 9.16 -11.63
CA LYS A 268 7.71 7.97 -12.50
C LYS A 268 8.06 6.70 -11.72
N ILE A 269 8.68 6.85 -10.56
CA ILE A 269 9.04 5.81 -9.62
C ILE A 269 8.41 6.23 -8.31
N TYR A 270 7.47 5.43 -7.80
CA TYR A 270 6.64 5.77 -6.66
C TYR A 270 6.86 4.82 -5.48
N ASN A 271 7.23 3.55 -5.74
CA ASN A 271 7.39 2.53 -4.71
C ASN A 271 8.85 2.40 -4.29
N PHE A 272 9.08 2.51 -2.99
CA PHE A 272 10.40 2.51 -2.36
C PHE A 272 10.43 1.48 -1.23
N VAL A 273 11.65 1.02 -0.92
CA VAL A 273 11.91 0.18 0.25
C VAL A 273 12.99 0.85 1.09
N ALA A 274 12.73 0.98 2.39
CA ALA A 274 13.72 1.42 3.38
C ALA A 274 14.10 0.27 4.30
N SER A 275 15.39 0.13 4.61
CA SER A 275 15.93 -0.86 5.54
C SER A 275 17.21 -0.34 6.18
N LYS A 276 17.54 -0.79 7.40
CA LYS A 276 18.89 -0.58 7.97
C LYS A 276 19.89 -1.60 7.44
N ASP A 277 19.40 -2.81 7.16
CA ASP A 277 20.21 -3.86 6.56
C ASP A 277 20.40 -3.66 5.06
N GLU A 278 21.47 -4.24 4.53
CA GLU A 278 21.68 -4.36 3.10
C GLU A 278 20.71 -5.39 2.53
N LEU A 279 20.00 -5.03 1.44
CA LEU A 279 19.00 -5.90 0.81
C LEU A 279 19.50 -6.54 -0.49
N ILE A 280 20.66 -6.09 -1.01
CA ILE A 280 21.27 -6.55 -2.27
C ILE A 280 22.80 -6.67 -2.10
#